data_8deb974c17a4ad38f20e587b8ea56d34
#
_entry.id   8deb974c17a4ad38f20e587b8ea56d34
#
_cell.length_a   1.000
_cell.length_b   1.000
_cell.length_c   1.000
_cell.angle_alpha   90.00
_cell.angle_beta   90.00
_cell.angle_gamma   90.00
#
_symmetry.space_group_name_H-M   'P 1'
#
loop_
_entity.id
_entity.type
_entity.pdbx_description
1 polymer ?
#
loop_
_entity_poly.entity_id
_entity_poly.type
_entity_poly.pdbx_seq_one_letter_code
_entity_poly.pdbx_strand_id
1 'polypeptide(L)'
;MKKNSAPFGASDKDIEAAGKALGKVMRSKGKKKYFLLALIVIVTVVAALTKTGVLPDVVGTGETVTAAPASSAADTLEVNYIDVGQGDCTLIICGGQTMLIDAGENGHEEKVISYLHSKGVGKLDYLVCSHQHTDHMGGLPEVLDEFGASTVIMPRLTKAQTPTNNTYTAFLNSVKASGAKVEAAQPGKSYDLGSAKFEILGPVSDDAESLNNMSAVLMLTFEGKKFLFTGDAEREEEQEILAEGRGLDCDVLKVGHHGSKTSSSADFLAAATPEICVIECGADNDYGHPHKQALERIKEYTSEIYRTDICGDIVITCSGGELNIAYERQ
;
A
#
# COMPACT_ATOMS: atom_id res chain seq x y z
N MET A 1 -28.74 -21.08 -48.57
CA MET A 1 -27.65 -20.53 -47.74
C MET A 1 -27.96 -19.06 -47.45
N LYS A 2 -28.47 -18.74 -46.27
CA LYS A 2 -28.76 -17.36 -45.85
C LYS A 2 -27.57 -16.84 -45.05
N LYS A 3 -26.93 -15.75 -45.51
CA LYS A 3 -25.89 -15.03 -44.76
C LYS A 3 -26.56 -14.30 -43.59
N ASN A 4 -26.14 -14.61 -42.37
CA ASN A 4 -26.47 -13.83 -41.18
C ASN A 4 -25.71 -12.51 -41.23
N SER A 5 -26.44 -11.40 -41.33
CA SER A 5 -25.92 -10.05 -41.09
C SER A 5 -25.86 -9.79 -39.61
N ALA A 6 -24.73 -9.28 -39.11
CA ALA A 6 -24.54 -8.86 -37.73
C ALA A 6 -25.41 -7.62 -37.43
N PRO A 7 -25.87 -7.44 -36.16
CA PRO A 7 -26.86 -6.43 -35.81
C PRO A 7 -26.31 -5.04 -35.42
N PHE A 8 -25.12 -4.65 -35.86
CA PHE A 8 -24.56 -3.33 -35.52
C PHE A 8 -24.10 -2.58 -36.79
N GLY A 9 -24.68 -1.39 -36.98
CA GLY A 9 -24.56 -0.57 -38.19
C GLY A 9 -23.24 0.21 -38.37
N ALA A 10 -22.14 -0.21 -37.77
CA ALA A 10 -20.80 0.31 -38.06
C ALA A 10 -20.01 -0.77 -38.79
N SER A 11 -19.41 -0.43 -39.93
CA SER A 11 -18.58 -1.39 -40.67
C SER A 11 -17.20 -1.52 -40.02
N ASP A 12 -16.56 -2.70 -40.15
CA ASP A 12 -15.20 -2.92 -39.65
C ASP A 12 -14.20 -1.86 -40.13
N LYS A 13 -14.46 -1.26 -41.32
CA LYS A 13 -13.67 -0.15 -41.84
C LYS A 13 -13.81 1.16 -41.03
N ASP A 14 -14.98 1.41 -40.45
CA ASP A 14 -15.22 2.61 -39.65
C ASP A 14 -14.57 2.50 -38.31
N ILE A 15 -14.53 1.28 -37.73
CA ILE A 15 -13.84 0.99 -36.44
C ILE A 15 -12.32 1.09 -36.63
N GLU A 16 -11.80 0.57 -37.73
CA GLU A 16 -10.36 0.64 -38.04
C GLU A 16 -9.91 2.09 -38.34
N ALA A 17 -10.73 2.87 -39.03
CA ALA A 17 -10.45 4.29 -39.30
C ALA A 17 -10.44 5.12 -37.99
N ALA A 18 -11.36 4.87 -37.06
CA ALA A 18 -11.41 5.51 -35.75
C ALA A 18 -10.16 5.15 -34.90
N GLY A 19 -9.74 3.89 -34.90
CA GLY A 19 -8.55 3.44 -34.19
C GLY A 19 -7.24 4.08 -34.71
N LYS A 20 -7.10 4.24 -36.05
CA LYS A 20 -5.94 4.92 -36.66
C LYS A 20 -5.93 6.43 -36.36
N ALA A 21 -7.08 7.07 -36.31
CA ALA A 21 -7.22 8.48 -35.93
C ALA A 21 -6.81 8.71 -34.45
N LEU A 22 -7.26 7.82 -33.55
CA LEU A 22 -6.93 7.88 -32.11
C LEU A 22 -5.40 7.71 -31.88
N GLY A 23 -4.77 6.74 -32.55
CA GLY A 23 -3.34 6.50 -32.44
C GLY A 23 -2.46 7.66 -32.95
N LYS A 24 -2.98 8.48 -33.88
CA LYS A 24 -2.28 9.66 -34.40
C LYS A 24 -2.35 10.87 -33.44
N VAL A 25 -3.45 10.96 -32.67
CA VAL A 25 -3.69 12.00 -31.66
C VAL A 25 -2.83 11.77 -30.41
N MET A 26 -2.61 10.52 -30.01
CA MET A 26 -1.82 10.18 -28.80
C MET A 26 -0.31 10.46 -28.92
N ARG A 27 0.22 10.71 -30.11
CA ARG A 27 1.67 10.97 -30.36
C ARG A 27 2.08 12.44 -30.39
N SER A 28 1.21 13.40 -30.10
CA SER A 28 1.49 14.84 -30.17
C SER A 28 1.65 15.47 -28.80
N LYS A 29 2.76 16.23 -28.61
CA LYS A 29 3.12 16.92 -27.36
C LYS A 29 2.23 18.17 -27.15
N GLY A 30 1.09 17.99 -26.41
CA GLY A 30 0.20 19.11 -26.08
C GLY A 30 -1.01 18.68 -25.24
N LYS A 31 -0.81 18.20 -24.02
CA LYS A 31 -1.77 17.41 -23.23
C LYS A 31 -3.14 18.07 -22.90
N LYS A 32 -3.26 19.40 -22.81
CA LYS A 32 -4.53 20.04 -22.37
C LYS A 32 -5.60 20.23 -23.46
N LYS A 33 -5.22 20.43 -24.70
CA LYS A 33 -6.19 20.62 -25.82
C LYS A 33 -6.89 19.33 -26.24
N TYR A 34 -6.26 18.18 -26.04
CA TYR A 34 -6.76 16.89 -26.48
C TYR A 34 -7.66 16.20 -25.47
N PHE A 35 -7.57 16.55 -24.19
CA PHE A 35 -8.51 16.07 -23.16
C PHE A 35 -9.94 16.57 -23.44
N LEU A 36 -10.07 17.82 -23.85
CA LEU A 36 -11.37 18.39 -24.20
C LEU A 36 -11.97 17.76 -25.46
N LEU A 37 -11.12 17.43 -26.44
CA LEU A 37 -11.56 16.75 -27.67
C LEU A 37 -11.99 15.31 -27.41
N ALA A 38 -11.29 14.57 -26.55
CA ALA A 38 -11.67 13.22 -26.15
C ALA A 38 -13.02 13.21 -25.38
N LEU A 39 -13.24 14.20 -24.52
CA LEU A 39 -14.50 14.35 -23.79
C LEU A 39 -15.68 14.62 -24.76
N ILE A 40 -15.47 15.46 -25.77
CA ILE A 40 -16.50 15.78 -26.80
C ILE A 40 -16.82 14.53 -27.62
N VAL A 41 -15.83 13.71 -27.97
CA VAL A 41 -16.04 12.47 -28.73
C VAL A 41 -16.83 11.45 -27.90
N ILE A 42 -16.51 11.31 -26.61
CA ILE A 42 -17.25 10.41 -25.71
C ILE A 42 -18.70 10.87 -25.56
N VAL A 43 -18.95 12.17 -25.35
CA VAL A 43 -20.29 12.72 -25.23
C VAL A 43 -21.11 12.55 -26.52
N THR A 44 -20.48 12.71 -27.69
CA THR A 44 -21.17 12.50 -28.98
C THR A 44 -21.45 11.03 -29.27
N VAL A 45 -20.59 10.11 -28.86
CA VAL A 45 -20.83 8.65 -28.98
C VAL A 45 -21.95 8.22 -28.03
N VAL A 46 -21.96 8.69 -26.81
CA VAL A 46 -23.04 8.39 -25.83
C VAL A 46 -24.39 8.96 -26.33
N ALA A 47 -24.43 10.21 -26.84
CA ALA A 47 -25.62 10.79 -27.40
C ALA A 47 -26.12 10.09 -28.69
N ALA A 48 -25.24 9.51 -29.48
CA ALA A 48 -25.62 8.70 -30.64
C ALA A 48 -26.19 7.33 -30.23
N LEU A 49 -25.65 6.72 -29.17
CA LEU A 49 -26.12 5.43 -28.65
C LEU A 49 -27.47 5.53 -27.95
N THR A 50 -27.79 6.68 -27.32
CA THR A 50 -29.13 6.94 -26.73
C THR A 50 -30.20 7.16 -27.82
N LYS A 51 -29.84 7.79 -28.96
CA LYS A 51 -30.77 7.95 -30.09
C LYS A 51 -31.08 6.65 -30.84
N THR A 52 -30.23 5.63 -30.72
CA THR A 52 -30.44 4.34 -31.41
C THR A 52 -31.14 3.29 -30.53
N GLY A 53 -31.63 3.65 -29.34
CA GLY A 53 -32.36 2.73 -28.47
C GLY A 53 -31.52 1.59 -27.88
N VAL A 54 -30.23 1.70 -27.91
CA VAL A 54 -29.27 0.66 -27.37
C VAL A 54 -29.07 0.81 -25.86
N LEU A 55 -29.43 1.97 -25.29
CA LEU A 55 -29.45 2.17 -23.83
C LEU A 55 -30.89 2.40 -23.37
N PRO A 56 -31.38 1.80 -22.26
CA PRO A 56 -32.71 2.01 -21.75
C PRO A 56 -32.89 3.45 -21.27
N ASP A 57 -34.06 4.03 -21.56
CA ASP A 57 -34.47 5.36 -21.08
C ASP A 57 -34.49 5.39 -19.55
N VAL A 58 -33.61 6.18 -18.94
CA VAL A 58 -33.63 6.47 -17.50
C VAL A 58 -34.48 7.73 -17.25
N VAL A 59 -35.74 7.68 -17.66
CA VAL A 59 -36.76 8.62 -17.20
C VAL A 59 -38.04 7.83 -16.88
N GLY A 60 -38.07 7.27 -15.69
CA GLY A 60 -39.25 6.65 -15.09
C GLY A 60 -39.90 7.63 -14.15
N THR A 61 -41.18 7.89 -14.41
CA THR A 61 -42.13 8.62 -13.57
C THR A 61 -42.25 8.02 -12.19
N GLY A 62 -42.28 8.88 -11.17
CA GLY A 62 -42.23 8.56 -9.77
C GLY A 62 -43.22 7.51 -9.27
N GLU A 63 -42.69 6.46 -8.75
CA GLU A 63 -43.26 5.72 -7.65
C GLU A 63 -42.25 5.75 -6.49
N THR A 64 -42.70 6.28 -5.35
CA THR A 64 -41.93 6.23 -4.09
C THR A 64 -41.81 4.78 -3.61
N VAL A 65 -40.80 4.11 -4.12
CA VAL A 65 -40.35 2.86 -3.48
C VAL A 65 -39.56 3.30 -2.25
N THR A 66 -40.09 3.05 -1.07
CA THR A 66 -39.34 3.09 0.18
C THR A 66 -38.18 2.12 0.02
N ALA A 67 -37.00 2.67 -0.26
CA ALA A 67 -35.77 1.91 -0.27
C ALA A 67 -35.60 1.29 1.13
N ALA A 68 -35.62 -0.04 1.19
CA ALA A 68 -35.00 -0.73 2.32
C ALA A 68 -33.58 -0.16 2.48
N PRO A 69 -33.09 0.01 3.71
CA PRO A 69 -31.73 0.49 3.90
C PRO A 69 -30.81 -0.41 3.06
N ALA A 70 -30.07 0.18 2.14
CA ALA A 70 -29.03 -0.51 1.43
C ALA A 70 -28.16 -1.14 2.52
N SER A 71 -28.02 -2.46 2.51
CA SER A 71 -27.02 -3.14 3.30
C SER A 71 -25.71 -2.45 2.89
N SER A 72 -25.11 -1.68 3.79
CA SER A 72 -23.79 -1.12 3.58
C SER A 72 -22.92 -2.30 3.15
N ALA A 73 -22.37 -2.24 1.93
CA ALA A 73 -21.31 -3.18 1.57
C ALA A 73 -20.34 -3.17 2.75
N ALA A 74 -20.07 -4.34 3.32
CA ALA A 74 -19.17 -4.44 4.45
C ALA A 74 -17.88 -3.73 4.03
N ASP A 75 -17.42 -2.82 4.86
CA ASP A 75 -16.16 -2.11 4.59
C ASP A 75 -15.06 -3.17 4.54
N THR A 76 -14.07 -2.97 3.71
CA THR A 76 -12.99 -3.95 3.50
C THR A 76 -11.67 -3.27 3.75
N LEU A 77 -10.84 -3.92 4.56
CA LEU A 77 -9.42 -3.59 4.68
C LEU A 77 -8.64 -4.46 3.70
N GLU A 78 -7.74 -3.86 2.94
CA GLU A 78 -6.79 -4.55 2.08
C GLU A 78 -5.37 -4.14 2.45
N VAL A 79 -4.52 -5.11 2.81
CA VAL A 79 -3.10 -4.93 3.13
C VAL A 79 -2.29 -5.67 2.08
N ASN A 80 -1.50 -4.92 1.31
CA ASN A 80 -0.70 -5.43 0.21
C ASN A 80 0.78 -5.31 0.55
N TYR A 81 1.45 -6.43 0.74
CA TYR A 81 2.89 -6.53 0.89
C TYR A 81 3.49 -6.73 -0.49
N ILE A 82 4.16 -5.71 -1.00
CA ILE A 82 4.61 -5.63 -2.40
C ILE A 82 6.05 -6.17 -2.47
N ASP A 83 6.30 -7.16 -3.32
CA ASP A 83 7.63 -7.69 -3.59
C ASP A 83 8.51 -6.65 -4.29
N VAL A 84 9.25 -5.87 -3.55
CA VAL A 84 10.23 -4.89 -4.06
C VAL A 84 11.67 -5.43 -4.05
N GLY A 85 11.84 -6.76 -3.99
CA GLY A 85 13.14 -7.35 -3.73
C GLY A 85 13.52 -7.21 -2.25
N GLN A 86 14.78 -6.85 -1.96
CA GLN A 86 15.18 -6.60 -0.58
C GLN A 86 14.65 -5.25 -0.14
N GLY A 87 13.80 -5.25 0.91
CA GLY A 87 13.19 -4.04 1.46
C GLY A 87 11.72 -4.22 1.78
N ASP A 88 11.13 -3.21 2.40
CA ASP A 88 9.72 -3.16 2.78
C ASP A 88 8.92 -2.23 1.86
N CYS A 89 7.73 -2.66 1.49
CA CYS A 89 6.75 -1.82 0.81
C CYS A 89 5.34 -2.35 1.04
N THR A 90 4.57 -1.72 1.92
CA THR A 90 3.22 -2.16 2.25
C THR A 90 2.19 -1.08 1.93
N LEU A 91 1.24 -1.37 1.01
CA LEU A 91 0.09 -0.51 0.73
C LEU A 91 -1.15 -1.01 1.50
N ILE A 92 -1.80 -0.10 2.21
CA ILE A 92 -3.03 -0.38 2.98
C ILE A 92 -4.16 0.48 2.44
N ILE A 93 -5.30 -0.15 2.15
CA ILE A 93 -6.51 0.50 1.63
C ILE A 93 -7.68 0.16 2.55
N CYS A 94 -8.38 1.17 3.04
CA CYS A 94 -9.58 1.02 3.85
C CYS A 94 -10.54 2.18 3.64
N GLY A 95 -11.80 1.90 3.33
CA GLY A 95 -12.83 2.92 3.17
C GLY A 95 -12.49 4.01 2.14
N GLY A 96 -11.72 3.69 1.11
CA GLY A 96 -11.25 4.62 0.08
C GLY A 96 -10.07 5.51 0.51
N GLN A 97 -9.57 5.36 1.74
CA GLN A 97 -8.32 5.97 2.21
C GLN A 97 -7.15 5.02 2.02
N THR A 98 -5.97 5.60 1.85
CA THR A 98 -4.75 4.85 1.52
C THR A 98 -3.58 5.25 2.40
N MET A 99 -2.80 4.26 2.82
CA MET A 99 -1.54 4.43 3.52
C MET A 99 -0.47 3.58 2.84
N LEU A 100 0.69 4.17 2.58
CA LEU A 100 1.88 3.43 2.17
C LEU A 100 2.89 3.46 3.30
N ILE A 101 3.40 2.29 3.68
CA ILE A 101 4.52 2.13 4.62
C ILE A 101 5.71 1.68 3.79
N ASP A 102 6.74 2.51 3.72
CA ASP A 102 7.97 2.31 2.95
C ASP A 102 7.75 2.09 1.43
N ALA A 103 8.82 2.04 0.66
CA ALA A 103 8.76 1.87 -0.80
C ALA A 103 9.98 1.14 -1.39
N GLY A 104 10.66 0.33 -0.58
CA GLY A 104 11.79 -0.46 -1.02
C GLY A 104 13.04 0.34 -1.36
N GLU A 105 14.00 -0.34 -1.97
CA GLU A 105 15.30 0.22 -2.37
C GLU A 105 15.15 1.06 -3.66
N ASN A 106 16.12 1.97 -3.88
CA ASN A 106 16.25 2.70 -5.15
C ASN A 106 16.29 1.75 -6.34
N GLY A 107 15.57 2.08 -7.41
CA GLY A 107 15.48 1.27 -8.64
C GLY A 107 14.24 0.37 -8.69
N HIS A 108 13.45 0.31 -7.63
CA HIS A 108 12.18 -0.43 -7.58
C HIS A 108 10.95 0.48 -7.61
N GLU A 109 11.13 1.80 -7.63
CA GLU A 109 10.07 2.82 -7.60
C GLU A 109 9.03 2.66 -8.74
N GLU A 110 9.46 2.29 -9.96
CA GLU A 110 8.52 2.07 -11.07
C GLU A 110 7.54 0.92 -10.79
N LYS A 111 8.00 -0.14 -10.11
CA LYS A 111 7.13 -1.26 -9.69
C LYS A 111 6.11 -0.78 -8.68
N VAL A 112 6.54 -0.05 -7.65
CA VAL A 112 5.65 0.50 -6.62
C VAL A 112 4.62 1.44 -7.25
N ILE A 113 5.05 2.41 -8.05
CA ILE A 113 4.17 3.36 -8.74
C ILE A 113 3.14 2.63 -9.62
N SER A 114 3.58 1.63 -10.40
CA SER A 114 2.70 0.83 -11.24
C SER A 114 1.68 0.05 -10.42
N TYR A 115 2.10 -0.51 -9.28
CA TYR A 115 1.22 -1.23 -8.35
C TYR A 115 0.16 -0.29 -7.77
N LEU A 116 0.55 0.86 -7.25
CA LEU A 116 -0.36 1.86 -6.70
C LEU A 116 -1.38 2.32 -7.76
N HIS A 117 -0.96 2.58 -9.00
CA HIS A 117 -1.87 2.89 -10.11
C HIS A 117 -2.84 1.75 -10.39
N SER A 118 -2.40 0.50 -10.35
CA SER A 118 -3.25 -0.69 -10.56
C SER A 118 -4.35 -0.82 -9.50
N LYS A 119 -4.07 -0.34 -8.28
CA LYS A 119 -5.02 -0.29 -7.17
C LYS A 119 -5.89 0.97 -7.19
N GLY A 120 -5.72 1.85 -8.18
CA GLY A 120 -6.51 3.07 -8.33
C GLY A 120 -6.13 4.18 -7.34
N VAL A 121 -4.96 4.11 -6.73
CA VAL A 121 -4.46 5.17 -5.84
C VAL A 121 -4.26 6.44 -6.65
N GLY A 122 -4.90 7.53 -6.25
CA GLY A 122 -4.73 8.85 -6.86
C GLY A 122 -3.92 9.81 -6.00
N LYS A 123 -3.98 9.61 -4.69
CA LYS A 123 -3.21 10.35 -3.68
C LYS A 123 -3.11 9.50 -2.42
N LEU A 124 -2.02 9.61 -1.67
CA LEU A 124 -1.90 8.96 -0.37
C LEU A 124 -2.49 9.84 0.74
N ASP A 125 -3.29 9.25 1.62
CA ASP A 125 -3.71 9.91 2.86
C ASP A 125 -2.55 9.94 3.85
N TYR A 126 -1.84 8.81 3.97
CA TYR A 126 -0.64 8.69 4.77
C TYR A 126 0.49 8.05 3.98
N LEU A 127 1.69 8.58 4.17
CA LEU A 127 2.95 7.94 3.82
C LEU A 127 3.76 7.80 5.10
N VAL A 128 4.16 6.59 5.41
CA VAL A 128 4.99 6.27 6.56
C VAL A 128 6.37 5.86 6.06
N CYS A 129 7.41 6.56 6.51
CA CYS A 129 8.78 6.08 6.41
C CYS A 129 9.11 5.44 7.76
N SER A 130 9.23 4.10 7.80
CA SER A 130 9.51 3.41 9.04
C SER A 130 10.83 3.88 9.64
N HIS A 131 11.88 3.88 8.84
CA HIS A 131 13.18 4.44 9.19
C HIS A 131 13.98 4.80 7.93
N GLN A 132 15.17 5.40 8.08
CA GLN A 132 15.86 6.06 6.98
C GLN A 132 16.94 5.21 6.29
N HIS A 133 16.81 3.87 6.28
CA HIS A 133 17.62 3.03 5.41
C HIS A 133 17.08 3.02 3.96
N THR A 134 17.94 2.75 3.00
CA THR A 134 17.61 2.88 1.58
C THR A 134 16.63 1.83 1.10
N ASP A 135 16.64 0.64 1.69
CA ASP A 135 15.73 -0.45 1.39
C ASP A 135 14.31 -0.26 1.96
N HIS A 136 14.06 0.88 2.62
CA HIS A 136 12.74 1.34 3.06
C HIS A 136 12.34 2.65 2.40
N MET A 137 13.24 3.64 2.40
CA MET A 137 12.90 4.97 1.88
C MET A 137 13.29 5.18 0.42
N GLY A 138 13.95 4.21 -0.23
CA GLY A 138 14.56 4.37 -1.55
C GLY A 138 13.60 4.86 -2.62
N GLY A 139 12.42 4.26 -2.71
CA GLY A 139 11.37 4.63 -3.67
C GLY A 139 10.43 5.76 -3.21
N LEU A 140 10.52 6.20 -1.94
CA LEU A 140 9.61 7.22 -1.41
C LEU A 140 9.67 8.58 -2.13
N PRO A 141 10.84 9.09 -2.59
CA PRO A 141 10.89 10.34 -3.33
C PRO A 141 9.99 10.34 -4.57
N GLU A 142 10.12 9.32 -5.42
CA GLU A 142 9.39 9.19 -6.68
C GLU A 142 7.91 8.92 -6.44
N VAL A 143 7.56 8.15 -5.41
CA VAL A 143 6.16 7.93 -4.99
C VAL A 143 5.52 9.23 -4.53
N LEU A 144 6.22 10.06 -3.74
CA LEU A 144 5.73 11.37 -3.33
C LEU A 144 5.57 12.34 -4.50
N ASP A 145 6.49 12.29 -5.46
CA ASP A 145 6.44 13.15 -6.64
C ASP A 145 5.26 12.78 -7.56
N GLU A 146 4.88 11.49 -7.63
CA GLU A 146 3.77 11.01 -8.46
C GLU A 146 2.40 11.19 -7.76
N PHE A 147 2.26 10.74 -6.52
CA PHE A 147 0.96 10.69 -5.82
C PHE A 147 0.77 11.82 -4.82
N GLY A 148 1.83 12.37 -4.26
CA GLY A 148 1.77 13.21 -3.08
C GLY A 148 1.24 12.46 -1.86
N ALA A 149 1.24 13.12 -0.71
CA ALA A 149 0.63 12.60 0.51
C ALA A 149 -0.10 13.73 1.25
N SER A 150 -1.13 13.38 2.03
CA SER A 150 -1.74 14.33 2.95
C SER A 150 -0.90 14.49 4.21
N THR A 151 -0.41 13.38 4.75
CA THR A 151 0.45 13.33 5.94
C THR A 151 1.62 12.40 5.69
N VAL A 152 2.83 12.84 6.02
CA VAL A 152 4.03 12.01 6.08
C VAL A 152 4.37 11.80 7.54
N ILE A 153 4.46 10.53 7.96
CA ILE A 153 4.84 10.12 9.31
C ILE A 153 6.24 9.51 9.22
N MET A 154 7.17 9.96 10.04
CA MET A 154 8.54 9.45 10.07
C MET A 154 9.15 9.66 11.46
N PRO A 155 10.12 8.84 11.87
CA PRO A 155 10.81 9.05 13.15
C PRO A 155 11.60 10.37 13.14
N ARG A 156 11.71 10.96 14.31
CA ARG A 156 12.55 12.15 14.52
C ARG A 156 13.98 11.69 14.75
N LEU A 157 14.89 12.18 13.92
CA LEU A 157 16.31 11.86 14.04
C LEU A 157 17.08 12.96 14.76
N THR A 158 18.04 12.57 15.58
CA THR A 158 19.09 13.46 16.07
C THR A 158 20.06 13.79 14.93
N LYS A 159 20.90 14.79 15.13
CA LYS A 159 21.92 15.16 14.15
C LYS A 159 22.91 14.02 13.87
N ALA A 160 23.19 13.20 14.88
CA ALA A 160 24.12 12.06 14.74
C ALA A 160 23.53 10.93 13.89
N GLN A 161 22.21 10.71 13.98
CA GLN A 161 21.49 9.68 13.24
C GLN A 161 21.14 10.10 11.81
N THR A 162 21.15 11.42 11.52
CA THR A 162 20.70 11.95 10.22
C THR A 162 21.58 11.44 9.07
N PRO A 163 21.04 10.69 8.10
CA PRO A 163 21.81 10.23 6.95
C PRO A 163 22.31 11.39 6.09
N THR A 164 23.49 11.20 5.50
CA THR A 164 24.11 12.22 4.62
C THR A 164 24.11 11.79 3.14
N ASN A 165 23.37 10.73 2.79
CA ASN A 165 23.28 10.23 1.43
C ASN A 165 22.30 11.04 0.57
N ASN A 166 22.37 10.81 -0.76
CA ASN A 166 21.53 11.51 -1.72
C ASN A 166 20.06 11.12 -1.63
N THR A 167 19.76 9.85 -1.29
CA THR A 167 18.38 9.33 -1.17
C THR A 167 17.63 10.05 -0.06
N TYR A 168 18.25 10.23 1.11
CA TYR A 168 17.62 10.99 2.20
C TYR A 168 17.40 12.45 1.82
N THR A 169 18.36 13.06 1.13
CA THR A 169 18.22 14.43 0.65
C THR A 169 17.08 14.55 -0.37
N ALA A 170 16.96 13.61 -1.30
CA ALA A 170 15.86 13.54 -2.27
C ALA A 170 14.52 13.39 -1.55
N PHE A 171 14.41 12.44 -0.61
CA PHE A 171 13.21 12.22 0.17
C PHE A 171 12.73 13.50 0.88
N LEU A 172 13.62 14.18 1.59
CA LEU A 172 13.25 15.45 2.26
C LEU A 172 12.82 16.56 1.28
N ASN A 173 13.42 16.60 0.08
CA ASN A 173 13.01 17.54 -0.96
C ASN A 173 11.62 17.23 -1.49
N SER A 174 11.31 15.96 -1.77
CA SER A 174 9.97 15.51 -2.21
C SER A 174 8.92 15.71 -1.12
N VAL A 175 9.24 15.42 0.15
CA VAL A 175 8.36 15.76 1.29
C VAL A 175 8.04 17.25 1.31
N LYS A 176 9.05 18.10 1.18
CA LYS A 176 8.86 19.56 1.16
C LYS A 176 8.06 20.02 -0.06
N ALA A 177 8.30 19.43 -1.23
CA ALA A 177 7.62 19.79 -2.48
C ALA A 177 6.15 19.34 -2.49
N SER A 178 5.83 18.21 -1.87
CA SER A 178 4.46 17.67 -1.78
C SER A 178 3.53 18.56 -0.97
N GLY A 179 4.07 19.39 -0.06
CA GLY A 179 3.28 20.20 0.87
C GLY A 179 2.54 19.37 1.93
N ALA A 180 2.90 18.10 2.08
CA ALA A 180 2.31 17.22 3.09
C ALA A 180 2.55 17.75 4.51
N LYS A 181 1.61 17.46 5.40
CA LYS A 181 1.83 17.62 6.83
C LYS A 181 2.87 16.60 7.30
N VAL A 182 3.95 17.04 7.92
CA VAL A 182 4.97 16.14 8.48
C VAL A 182 4.70 15.93 9.96
N GLU A 183 4.62 14.68 10.38
CA GLU A 183 4.43 14.29 11.77
C GLU A 183 5.52 13.33 12.22
N ALA A 184 5.97 13.50 13.47
CA ALA A 184 6.87 12.53 14.07
C ALA A 184 6.10 11.25 14.43
N ALA A 185 6.69 10.09 14.14
CA ALA A 185 6.25 8.84 14.73
C ALA A 185 6.44 8.93 16.26
N GLN A 186 5.33 8.98 16.98
CA GLN A 186 5.34 9.19 18.42
C GLN A 186 4.46 8.15 19.09
N PRO A 187 5.00 7.32 20.00
CA PRO A 187 4.24 6.29 20.69
C PRO A 187 2.96 6.81 21.36
N GLY A 188 1.86 6.06 21.21
CA GLY A 188 0.54 6.41 21.74
C GLY A 188 -0.29 7.33 20.84
N LYS A 189 0.28 7.85 19.75
CA LYS A 189 -0.48 8.64 18.78
C LYS A 189 -1.28 7.72 17.87
N SER A 190 -2.56 8.03 17.70
CA SER A 190 -3.49 7.24 16.88
C SER A 190 -4.08 8.08 15.75
N TYR A 191 -4.45 7.39 14.66
CA TYR A 191 -5.01 7.97 13.45
C TYR A 191 -6.12 7.08 12.91
N ASP A 192 -7.04 7.67 12.17
CA ASP A 192 -8.07 6.94 11.44
C ASP A 192 -7.62 6.72 9.99
N LEU A 193 -7.91 5.54 9.43
CA LEU A 193 -7.71 5.18 8.02
C LEU A 193 -9.02 4.55 7.52
N GLY A 194 -9.94 5.36 7.00
CA GLY A 194 -11.30 4.93 6.73
C GLY A 194 -11.99 4.48 8.02
N SER A 195 -12.44 3.24 8.06
CA SER A 195 -13.01 2.60 9.26
C SER A 195 -11.98 1.85 10.11
N ALA A 196 -10.73 1.73 9.62
CA ALA A 196 -9.62 1.23 10.40
C ALA A 196 -9.01 2.33 11.29
N LYS A 197 -8.26 1.92 12.29
CA LYS A 197 -7.47 2.81 13.14
C LYS A 197 -6.06 2.26 13.26
N PHE A 198 -5.05 3.14 13.24
CA PHE A 198 -3.69 2.73 13.56
C PHE A 198 -3.09 3.58 14.69
N GLU A 199 -2.26 2.94 15.49
CA GLU A 199 -1.53 3.54 16.60
C GLU A 199 -0.03 3.35 16.37
N ILE A 200 0.75 4.38 16.68
CA ILE A 200 2.21 4.31 16.71
C ILE A 200 2.64 3.71 18.05
N LEU A 201 3.45 2.66 17.99
CA LEU A 201 4.00 1.98 19.18
C LEU A 201 5.48 2.29 19.40
N GLY A 202 6.22 2.60 18.32
CA GLY A 202 7.63 2.95 18.32
C GLY A 202 7.96 4.01 17.27
N PRO A 203 9.19 4.58 17.29
CA PRO A 203 10.25 4.28 18.23
C PRO A 203 9.96 4.87 19.63
N VAL A 204 10.34 4.14 20.69
CA VAL A 204 10.18 4.61 22.08
C VAL A 204 11.31 5.58 22.43
N SER A 205 12.52 5.24 22.08
CA SER A 205 13.70 6.08 22.29
C SER A 205 13.96 7.01 21.10
N ASP A 206 14.36 8.27 21.40
CA ASP A 206 14.69 9.27 20.36
C ASP A 206 16.14 9.18 19.89
N ASP A 207 17.01 8.40 20.55
CA ASP A 207 18.46 8.43 20.41
C ASP A 207 19.11 7.04 20.29
N ALA A 208 18.33 6.03 19.86
CA ALA A 208 18.88 4.69 19.59
C ALA A 208 20.12 4.77 18.68
N GLU A 209 21.13 3.93 18.96
CA GLU A 209 22.39 3.92 18.19
C GLU A 209 22.15 3.41 16.74
N SER A 210 21.26 2.43 16.58
CA SER A 210 20.88 1.86 15.28
C SER A 210 19.69 2.58 14.69
N LEU A 211 19.75 2.95 13.39
CA LEU A 211 18.58 3.47 12.66
C LEU A 211 17.45 2.45 12.59
N ASN A 212 17.73 1.15 12.65
CA ASN A 212 16.71 0.11 12.72
C ASN A 212 15.82 0.29 13.96
N ASN A 213 16.42 0.60 15.11
CA ASN A 213 15.71 0.87 16.36
C ASN A 213 14.99 2.24 16.39
N MET A 214 15.13 3.02 15.31
CA MET A 214 14.29 4.20 15.06
C MET A 214 13.04 3.87 14.24
N SER A 215 12.73 2.61 14.00
CA SER A 215 11.57 2.20 13.18
C SER A 215 10.25 2.66 13.78
N ALA A 216 9.43 3.33 12.96
CA ALA A 216 8.04 3.56 13.28
C ALA A 216 7.30 2.21 13.32
N VAL A 217 6.99 1.74 14.51
CA VAL A 217 6.21 0.52 14.74
C VAL A 217 4.73 0.89 14.84
N LEU A 218 3.87 0.22 14.06
CA LEU A 218 2.45 0.53 13.97
C LEU A 218 1.58 -0.67 14.26
N MET A 219 0.50 -0.46 15.02
CA MET A 219 -0.61 -1.41 15.16
C MET A 219 -1.83 -0.88 14.43
N LEU A 220 -2.27 -1.57 13.39
CA LEU A 220 -3.52 -1.29 12.68
C LEU A 220 -4.62 -2.22 13.21
N THR A 221 -5.79 -1.66 13.47
CA THR A 221 -6.96 -2.41 13.95
C THR A 221 -8.14 -2.17 13.03
N PHE A 222 -8.78 -3.26 12.59
CA PHE A 222 -9.97 -3.22 11.76
C PHE A 222 -10.88 -4.42 12.08
N GLU A 223 -12.15 -4.18 12.40
CA GLU A 223 -13.16 -5.23 12.73
C GLU A 223 -12.67 -6.28 13.73
N GLY A 224 -11.88 -5.85 14.73
CA GLY A 224 -11.31 -6.74 15.76
C GLY A 224 -10.03 -7.45 15.33
N LYS A 225 -9.62 -7.37 14.07
CA LYS A 225 -8.35 -7.88 13.57
C LYS A 225 -7.24 -6.86 13.74
N LYS A 226 -6.02 -7.33 14.04
CA LYS A 226 -4.86 -6.52 14.34
C LYS A 226 -3.68 -6.88 13.44
N PHE A 227 -3.07 -5.88 12.85
CA PHE A 227 -1.89 -6.00 12.00
C PHE A 227 -0.76 -5.19 12.63
N LEU A 228 0.35 -5.85 12.94
CA LEU A 228 1.53 -5.22 13.53
C LEU A 228 2.64 -5.08 12.48
N PHE A 229 3.05 -3.85 12.23
CA PHE A 229 4.15 -3.50 11.32
C PHE A 229 5.32 -3.00 12.14
N THR A 230 6.47 -3.64 12.04
CA THR A 230 7.61 -3.40 12.93
C THR A 230 8.78 -2.70 12.24
N GLY A 231 8.68 -2.46 10.90
CA GLY A 231 9.85 -2.02 10.15
C GLY A 231 11.04 -2.94 10.43
N ASP A 232 12.18 -2.35 10.77
CA ASP A 232 13.39 -3.08 11.11
C ASP A 232 13.74 -3.04 12.61
N ALA A 233 12.76 -2.74 13.47
CA ALA A 233 12.94 -2.75 14.91
C ALA A 233 13.68 -4.01 15.36
N GLU A 234 14.78 -3.81 16.06
CA GLU A 234 15.61 -4.89 16.61
C GLU A 234 15.27 -5.11 18.09
N ARG A 235 15.94 -6.08 18.70
CA ARG A 235 15.65 -6.48 20.09
C ARG A 235 15.62 -5.34 21.10
N GLU A 236 16.43 -4.31 20.92
CA GLU A 236 16.48 -3.15 21.82
C GLU A 236 15.15 -2.40 21.78
N GLU A 237 14.69 -2.00 20.60
CA GLU A 237 13.39 -1.32 20.42
C GLU A 237 12.23 -2.24 20.83
N GLU A 238 12.28 -3.54 20.49
CA GLU A 238 11.28 -4.51 20.92
C GLU A 238 11.15 -4.55 22.45
N GLN A 239 12.26 -4.48 23.20
CA GLN A 239 12.27 -4.47 24.66
C GLN A 239 11.70 -3.16 25.22
N GLU A 240 11.99 -2.03 24.60
CA GLU A 240 11.44 -0.74 24.97
C GLU A 240 9.90 -0.71 24.77
N ILE A 241 9.42 -1.20 23.63
CA ILE A 241 7.98 -1.32 23.36
C ILE A 241 7.29 -2.25 24.35
N LEU A 242 7.92 -3.39 24.69
CA LEU A 242 7.40 -4.31 25.73
C LEU A 242 7.32 -3.64 27.11
N ALA A 243 8.31 -2.81 27.45
CA ALA A 243 8.35 -2.10 28.73
C ALA A 243 7.25 -1.04 28.87
N GLU A 244 6.76 -0.46 27.76
CA GLU A 244 5.59 0.43 27.73
C GLU A 244 4.29 -0.27 28.13
N GLY A 245 4.24 -1.60 28.12
CA GLY A 245 3.07 -2.38 28.54
C GLY A 245 1.85 -2.22 27.62
N ARG A 246 2.05 -1.79 26.37
CA ARG A 246 0.97 -1.73 25.37
C ARG A 246 0.65 -3.12 24.85
N GLY A 247 -0.63 -3.37 24.53
CA GLY A 247 -1.05 -4.65 23.95
C GLY A 247 -0.44 -4.86 22.56
N LEU A 248 0.33 -5.94 22.41
CA LEU A 248 1.03 -6.27 21.15
C LEU A 248 0.38 -7.45 20.42
N ASP A 249 -0.59 -8.15 21.05
CA ASP A 249 -1.29 -9.28 20.42
C ASP A 249 -1.84 -8.86 19.04
N CYS A 250 -1.54 -9.67 18.03
CA CYS A 250 -1.91 -9.38 16.65
C CYS A 250 -2.27 -10.64 15.89
N ASP A 251 -3.16 -10.52 14.89
CA ASP A 251 -3.49 -11.60 13.98
C ASP A 251 -2.41 -11.73 12.90
N VAL A 252 -1.89 -10.59 12.41
CA VAL A 252 -0.87 -10.54 11.36
C VAL A 252 0.34 -9.73 11.82
N LEU A 253 1.51 -10.33 11.73
CA LEU A 253 2.79 -9.68 11.99
C LEU A 253 3.58 -9.51 10.69
N LYS A 254 3.89 -8.25 10.30
CA LYS A 254 5.02 -7.98 9.42
C LYS A 254 6.29 -8.19 10.24
N VAL A 255 7.01 -9.25 9.92
CA VAL A 255 8.21 -9.67 10.67
C VAL A 255 9.32 -8.62 10.56
N GLY A 256 9.94 -8.28 11.68
CA GLY A 256 10.96 -7.23 11.74
C GLY A 256 12.21 -7.56 10.96
N HIS A 257 12.81 -6.53 10.35
CA HIS A 257 14.11 -6.53 9.71
C HIS A 257 14.27 -7.70 8.72
N HIS A 258 13.27 -7.89 7.84
CA HIS A 258 13.23 -8.93 6.79
C HIS A 258 13.47 -10.34 7.32
N GLY A 259 13.17 -10.61 8.59
CA GLY A 259 13.47 -11.87 9.25
C GLY A 259 14.93 -12.00 9.71
N SER A 260 15.57 -10.88 10.06
CA SER A 260 16.88 -10.87 10.70
C SER A 260 16.88 -11.63 12.04
N LYS A 261 18.00 -12.25 12.38
CA LYS A 261 18.20 -12.86 13.71
C LYS A 261 18.21 -11.85 14.85
N THR A 262 18.39 -10.56 14.56
CA THR A 262 18.43 -9.46 15.55
C THR A 262 17.05 -8.98 15.96
N SER A 263 16.02 -9.29 15.17
CA SER A 263 14.62 -8.90 15.36
C SER A 263 13.71 -10.09 15.67
N SER A 264 12.45 -9.83 15.99
CA SER A 264 11.44 -10.84 16.34
C SER A 264 11.92 -11.74 17.47
N SER A 265 12.33 -11.11 18.59
CA SER A 265 12.81 -11.83 19.78
C SER A 265 11.73 -12.73 20.37
N ALA A 266 12.12 -13.73 21.16
CA ALA A 266 11.17 -14.66 21.77
C ALA A 266 10.16 -13.94 22.68
N ASP A 267 10.61 -12.94 23.45
CA ASP A 267 9.75 -12.16 24.34
C ASP A 267 8.75 -11.31 23.54
N PHE A 268 9.20 -10.73 22.43
CA PHE A 268 8.33 -9.95 21.53
C PHE A 268 7.29 -10.84 20.85
N LEU A 269 7.70 -11.98 20.29
CA LEU A 269 6.77 -12.95 19.69
C LEU A 269 5.79 -13.52 20.72
N ALA A 270 6.23 -13.75 21.97
CA ALA A 270 5.36 -14.20 23.05
C ALA A 270 4.27 -13.17 23.41
N ALA A 271 4.55 -11.88 23.26
CA ALA A 271 3.59 -10.81 23.47
C ALA A 271 2.70 -10.55 22.23
N ALA A 272 3.28 -10.70 21.04
CA ALA A 272 2.57 -10.49 19.77
C ALA A 272 1.66 -11.66 19.38
N THR A 273 2.00 -12.89 19.73
CA THR A 273 1.23 -14.13 19.45
C THR A 273 0.60 -14.20 18.05
N PRO A 274 1.37 -13.96 16.97
CA PRO A 274 0.81 -13.82 15.63
C PRO A 274 0.23 -15.13 15.11
N GLU A 275 -0.93 -15.05 14.44
CA GLU A 275 -1.50 -16.18 13.70
C GLU A 275 -0.85 -16.29 12.31
N ILE A 276 -0.53 -15.15 11.68
CA ILE A 276 0.07 -15.05 10.35
C ILE A 276 1.32 -14.17 10.45
N CYS A 277 2.41 -14.62 9.83
CA CYS A 277 3.63 -13.83 9.68
C CYS A 277 3.91 -13.54 8.20
N VAL A 278 4.17 -12.28 7.87
CA VAL A 278 4.63 -11.87 6.54
C VAL A 278 6.08 -11.38 6.64
N ILE A 279 6.93 -11.88 5.77
CA ILE A 279 8.34 -11.48 5.66
C ILE A 279 8.54 -10.84 4.29
N GLU A 280 8.82 -9.55 4.28
CA GLU A 280 9.24 -8.83 3.08
C GLU A 280 10.76 -8.95 2.96
N CYS A 281 11.24 -9.66 1.94
CA CYS A 281 12.67 -9.90 1.69
C CYS A 281 12.90 -10.27 0.24
N GLY A 282 14.11 -9.99 -0.27
CA GLY A 282 14.49 -10.33 -1.64
C GLY A 282 14.99 -11.77 -1.77
N ALA A 283 14.74 -12.37 -2.94
CA ALA A 283 15.40 -13.62 -3.32
C ALA A 283 16.90 -13.37 -3.47
N ASP A 284 17.71 -14.33 -3.01
CA ASP A 284 19.18 -14.29 -3.13
C ASP A 284 19.82 -13.01 -2.55
N ASN A 285 19.21 -12.42 -1.50
CA ASN A 285 19.72 -11.21 -0.87
C ASN A 285 21.07 -11.45 -0.18
N ASP A 286 21.93 -10.44 -0.19
CA ASP A 286 23.30 -10.52 0.36
C ASP A 286 23.36 -10.67 1.89
N TYR A 287 22.25 -10.43 2.60
CA TYR A 287 22.15 -10.50 4.06
C TYR A 287 21.84 -11.91 4.56
N GLY A 288 21.37 -12.80 3.68
CA GLY A 288 20.91 -14.14 4.04
C GLY A 288 19.55 -14.13 4.77
N HIS A 289 18.75 -13.09 4.58
CA HIS A 289 17.40 -12.98 5.12
C HIS A 289 16.39 -13.84 4.35
N PRO A 290 15.39 -14.44 5.03
CA PRO A 290 15.27 -14.51 6.49
C PRO A 290 16.26 -15.49 7.10
N HIS A 291 16.86 -15.12 8.22
CA HIS A 291 17.77 -16.01 8.95
C HIS A 291 17.04 -17.23 9.53
N LYS A 292 17.71 -18.37 9.51
CA LYS A 292 17.17 -19.61 10.06
C LYS A 292 16.70 -19.46 11.51
N GLN A 293 17.46 -18.75 12.35
CA GLN A 293 17.13 -18.53 13.76
C GLN A 293 15.82 -17.74 13.94
N ALA A 294 15.56 -16.76 13.07
CA ALA A 294 14.30 -16.02 13.10
C ALA A 294 13.13 -16.93 12.70
N LEU A 295 13.29 -17.69 11.61
CA LEU A 295 12.26 -18.64 11.17
C LEU A 295 11.97 -19.73 12.22
N GLU A 296 12.99 -20.21 12.93
CA GLU A 296 12.80 -21.20 14.01
C GLU A 296 11.95 -20.60 15.15
N ARG A 297 12.25 -19.38 15.58
CA ARG A 297 11.45 -18.70 16.63
C ARG A 297 10.00 -18.46 16.18
N ILE A 298 9.79 -17.97 14.96
CA ILE A 298 8.45 -17.69 14.43
C ILE A 298 7.62 -18.98 14.37
N LYS A 299 8.21 -20.09 13.95
CA LYS A 299 7.55 -21.40 13.85
C LYS A 299 7.08 -21.98 15.19
N GLU A 300 7.53 -21.46 16.32
CA GLU A 300 7.00 -21.82 17.63
C GLU A 300 5.58 -21.24 17.85
N TYR A 301 5.20 -20.20 17.10
CA TYR A 301 3.92 -19.52 17.22
C TYR A 301 2.97 -19.82 16.07
N THR A 302 3.46 -19.88 14.84
CA THR A 302 2.62 -20.12 13.65
C THR A 302 3.35 -20.89 12.55
N SER A 303 2.60 -21.66 11.77
CA SER A 303 3.06 -22.24 10.49
C SER A 303 2.69 -21.37 9.28
N GLU A 304 1.80 -20.37 9.47
CA GLU A 304 1.34 -19.47 8.42
C GLU A 304 2.36 -18.36 8.17
N ILE A 305 3.43 -18.71 7.45
CA ILE A 305 4.55 -17.80 7.13
C ILE A 305 4.59 -17.59 5.63
N TYR A 306 4.33 -16.35 5.22
CA TYR A 306 4.33 -15.92 3.82
C TYR A 306 5.55 -15.02 3.59
N ARG A 307 6.25 -15.21 2.46
CA ARG A 307 7.50 -14.50 2.15
C ARG A 307 7.41 -13.93 0.74
N THR A 308 7.77 -12.66 0.56
CA THR A 308 7.70 -12.01 -0.76
C THR A 308 8.67 -12.61 -1.76
N ASP A 309 9.85 -13.09 -1.35
CA ASP A 309 10.81 -13.76 -2.22
C ASP A 309 10.31 -15.10 -2.79
N ILE A 310 9.33 -15.73 -2.15
CA ILE A 310 8.69 -16.98 -2.58
C ILE A 310 7.33 -16.70 -3.22
N CYS A 311 6.50 -15.92 -2.57
CA CYS A 311 5.10 -15.70 -2.93
C CYS A 311 4.88 -14.59 -3.97
N GLY A 312 5.86 -13.71 -4.20
CA GLY A 312 5.64 -12.45 -4.90
C GLY A 312 4.84 -11.47 -4.04
N ASP A 313 3.99 -10.68 -4.65
CA ASP A 313 3.09 -9.80 -3.93
C ASP A 313 2.10 -10.62 -3.09
N ILE A 314 1.90 -10.22 -1.82
CA ILE A 314 0.99 -10.89 -0.87
C ILE A 314 -0.10 -9.90 -0.49
N VAL A 315 -1.35 -10.31 -0.60
CA VAL A 315 -2.52 -9.48 -0.27
C VAL A 315 -3.31 -10.16 0.83
N ILE A 316 -3.51 -9.47 1.94
CA ILE A 316 -4.40 -9.91 3.03
C ILE A 316 -5.60 -8.98 3.05
N THR A 317 -6.80 -9.52 2.87
CA THR A 317 -8.05 -8.79 2.98
C THR A 317 -8.78 -9.16 4.27
N CYS A 318 -9.38 -8.16 4.93
CA CYS A 318 -10.27 -8.36 6.06
C CYS A 318 -11.66 -7.82 5.73
N SER A 319 -12.68 -8.62 5.93
CA SER A 319 -14.09 -8.24 5.78
C SER A 319 -14.97 -9.12 6.66
N GLY A 320 -15.87 -8.52 7.43
CA GLY A 320 -16.68 -9.23 8.40
C GLY A 320 -15.88 -9.92 9.50
N GLY A 321 -14.68 -9.43 9.82
CA GLY A 321 -13.77 -10.01 10.80
C GLY A 321 -13.02 -11.27 10.33
N GLU A 322 -13.15 -11.64 9.05
CA GLU A 322 -12.45 -12.79 8.46
C GLU A 322 -11.26 -12.33 7.62
N LEU A 323 -10.15 -13.06 7.72
CA LEU A 323 -8.94 -12.82 6.94
C LEU A 323 -8.87 -13.76 5.74
N ASN A 324 -8.59 -13.21 4.55
CA ASN A 324 -8.32 -13.99 3.34
C ASN A 324 -6.96 -13.57 2.79
N ILE A 325 -6.17 -14.57 2.35
CA ILE A 325 -4.81 -14.37 1.84
C ILE A 325 -4.76 -14.79 0.38
N ALA A 326 -4.20 -13.91 -0.44
CA ALA A 326 -3.87 -14.19 -1.84
C ALA A 326 -2.41 -13.78 -2.11
N TYR A 327 -1.75 -14.47 -3.04
CA TYR A 327 -0.38 -14.15 -3.43
C TYR A 327 -0.14 -14.50 -4.90
N GLU A 328 0.89 -13.86 -5.50
CA GLU A 328 1.12 -13.90 -6.94
C GLU A 328 1.67 -15.26 -7.43
N ARG A 329 2.61 -15.86 -6.67
CA ARG A 329 3.31 -17.10 -7.03
C ARG A 329 2.86 -18.25 -6.13
N GLN A 330 2.61 -19.42 -6.72
CA GLN A 330 2.27 -20.66 -6.01
C GLN A 330 3.46 -21.63 -6.02
#